data_5e1edbbaf0e92bbb2147356ca0f7cfe8
#
_entry.id   5e1edbbaf0e92bbb2147356ca0f7cfe8
#
_cell.length_a   1.000
_cell.length_b   1.000
_cell.length_c   1.000
_cell.angle_alpha   90.00
_cell.angle_beta   90.00
_cell.angle_gamma   90.00
#
_symmetry.space_group_name_H-M   'P 1'
#
loop_
_entity.id
_entity.type
_entity.pdbx_description
1 polymer ?
#
loop_
_entity_poly.entity_id
_entity_poly.type
_entity_poly.pdbx_seq_one_letter_code
_entity_poly.pdbx_strand_id
1 'polypeptide(L)'
;MSTIEVTSPFDGKVVGTVKFNTYEEVEAAIDLAHKTFLDRDNWIPKYKRIEILENVMKIMSSQVEELTILCASEGGKPYIDSKVEIQRAINGIKIAIEQIGLQEGHEIAMGHTASSANRIAYTMKEPIGVVAAISAFNHPFNLAVHQVIPAIAVGCPVIIRPATQTPMSAIKLVEILKEAGLPNGWAQAVVCDRNAGELLVTSPKTAFFTFIGSGPVGWYLNSKSSPGTRSALEHGGVAPVIVEPDADIEAMIPDL
;
A
#
# COMPACT_ATOMS: atom_id res chain seq x y z
N MET A 1 10.86 21.76 10.90
CA MET A 1 10.09 20.60 10.40
C MET A 1 8.75 20.62 11.11
N SER A 2 7.66 20.57 10.40
CA SER A 2 6.31 20.44 11.00
C SER A 2 6.10 19.01 11.45
N THR A 3 5.49 18.81 12.61
CA THR A 3 5.13 17.50 13.15
C THR A 3 3.68 17.51 13.62
N ILE A 4 3.05 16.34 13.66
CA ILE A 4 1.75 16.15 14.26
C ILE A 4 1.84 15.08 15.36
N GLU A 5 1.06 15.26 16.41
CA GLU A 5 0.84 14.25 17.42
C GLU A 5 -0.20 13.24 16.92
N VAL A 6 0.08 11.97 17.15
CA VAL A 6 -0.86 10.87 16.93
C VAL A 6 -1.44 10.50 18.29
N THR A 7 -2.75 10.56 18.41
CA THR A 7 -3.46 10.30 19.67
C THR A 7 -4.30 9.04 19.56
N SER A 8 -4.28 8.23 20.60
CA SER A 8 -5.18 7.07 20.71
C SER A 8 -6.64 7.54 20.78
N PRO A 9 -7.53 7.08 19.89
CA PRO A 9 -8.95 7.43 19.97
C PRO A 9 -9.65 6.77 21.18
N PHE A 10 -9.01 5.79 21.85
CA PHE A 10 -9.57 5.11 23.01
C PHE A 10 -9.52 5.98 24.26
N ASP A 11 -8.38 6.64 24.54
CA ASP A 11 -8.16 7.39 25.80
C ASP A 11 -7.60 8.80 25.58
N GLY A 12 -7.41 9.23 24.33
CA GLY A 12 -6.89 10.55 23.95
C GLY A 12 -5.42 10.78 24.25
N LYS A 13 -4.68 9.74 24.70
CA LYS A 13 -3.24 9.88 24.96
C LYS A 13 -2.45 9.98 23.69
N VAL A 14 -1.38 10.77 23.72
CA VAL A 14 -0.39 10.82 22.64
C VAL A 14 0.37 9.51 22.60
N VAL A 15 0.30 8.82 21.46
CA VAL A 15 0.99 7.55 21.21
C VAL A 15 2.26 7.73 20.40
N GLY A 16 2.43 8.86 19.75
CA GLY A 16 3.63 9.20 19.02
C GLY A 16 3.55 10.57 18.36
N THR A 17 4.67 10.96 17.77
CA THR A 17 4.78 12.19 16.96
C THR A 17 5.40 11.82 15.63
N VAL A 18 4.80 12.27 14.54
CA VAL A 18 5.29 11.99 13.19
C VAL A 18 5.54 13.27 12.42
N LYS A 19 6.47 13.21 11.46
CA LYS A 19 6.72 14.30 10.54
C LYS A 19 5.48 14.58 9.71
N PHE A 20 5.12 15.86 9.55
CA PHE A 20 4.08 16.30 8.63
C PHE A 20 4.74 16.95 7.41
N ASN A 21 4.56 16.34 6.24
CA ASN A 21 5.24 16.74 5.01
C ASN A 21 4.56 17.93 4.36
N THR A 22 5.39 18.86 3.87
CA THR A 22 4.92 19.98 3.04
C THR A 22 4.61 19.53 1.62
N TYR A 23 4.00 20.41 0.84
CA TYR A 23 3.72 20.17 -0.58
C TYR A 23 5.00 19.88 -1.37
N GLU A 24 6.05 20.67 -1.15
CA GLU A 24 7.35 20.52 -1.81
C GLU A 24 8.04 19.21 -1.42
N GLU A 25 7.89 18.75 -0.18
CA GLU A 25 8.42 17.45 0.25
C GLU A 25 7.69 16.27 -0.39
N VAL A 26 6.37 16.38 -0.61
CA VAL A 26 5.61 15.37 -1.36
C VAL A 26 6.03 15.36 -2.83
N GLU A 27 6.21 16.54 -3.44
CA GLU A 27 6.72 16.66 -4.81
C GLU A 27 8.12 16.04 -4.94
N ALA A 28 9.03 16.33 -3.99
CA ALA A 28 10.36 15.74 -3.96
C ALA A 28 10.33 14.21 -3.79
N ALA A 29 9.36 13.66 -3.03
CA ALA A 29 9.17 12.23 -2.90
C ALA A 29 8.73 11.59 -4.22
N ILE A 30 7.83 12.24 -4.98
CA ILE A 30 7.42 11.81 -6.31
C ILE A 30 8.62 11.85 -7.28
N ASP A 31 9.42 12.90 -7.23
CA ASP A 31 10.59 13.06 -8.08
C ASP A 31 11.64 11.97 -7.81
N LEU A 32 11.89 11.68 -6.55
CA LEU A 32 12.80 10.60 -6.16
C LEU A 32 12.30 9.24 -6.66
N ALA A 33 11.02 8.91 -6.45
CA ALA A 33 10.43 7.66 -6.92
C ALA A 33 10.50 7.55 -8.46
N HIS A 34 10.19 8.63 -9.16
CA HIS A 34 10.24 8.67 -10.62
C HIS A 34 11.67 8.50 -11.16
N LYS A 35 12.64 9.20 -10.56
CA LYS A 35 14.06 9.02 -10.89
C LYS A 35 14.51 7.58 -10.64
N THR A 36 14.13 6.99 -9.52
CA THR A 36 14.41 5.58 -9.18
C THR A 36 13.84 4.63 -10.25
N PHE A 37 12.63 4.89 -10.74
CA PHE A 37 12.03 4.09 -11.81
C PHE A 37 12.72 4.25 -13.16
N LEU A 38 13.15 5.45 -13.52
CA LEU A 38 13.84 5.73 -14.80
C LEU A 38 15.23 5.12 -14.87
N ASP A 39 15.85 4.85 -13.72
CA ASP A 39 17.17 4.22 -13.61
C ASP A 39 17.04 2.69 -13.78
N ARG A 40 16.87 2.26 -15.03
CA ARG A 40 16.61 0.84 -15.37
C ARG A 40 17.75 -0.09 -15.03
N ASP A 41 18.98 0.39 -15.03
CA ASP A 41 20.18 -0.40 -14.71
C ASP A 41 20.20 -0.83 -13.23
N ASN A 42 19.52 -0.07 -12.38
CA ASN A 42 19.38 -0.32 -10.95
C ASN A 42 18.01 -0.90 -10.54
N TRP A 43 17.22 -1.40 -11.48
CA TRP A 43 16.00 -2.11 -11.14
C TRP A 43 16.27 -3.36 -10.32
N ILE A 44 15.50 -3.57 -9.26
CA ILE A 44 15.65 -4.70 -8.36
C ILE A 44 15.18 -5.97 -9.08
N PRO A 45 16.06 -6.94 -9.36
CA PRO A 45 15.68 -8.18 -10.04
C PRO A 45 14.75 -9.04 -9.19
N LYS A 46 13.97 -9.94 -9.82
CA LYS A 46 12.95 -10.77 -9.15
C LYS A 46 13.50 -11.49 -7.91
N TYR A 47 14.64 -12.16 -8.02
CA TYR A 47 15.23 -12.90 -6.90
C TYR A 47 15.57 -11.98 -5.70
N LYS A 48 16.03 -10.77 -5.97
CA LYS A 48 16.37 -9.81 -4.91
C LYS A 48 15.12 -9.23 -4.24
N ARG A 49 14.04 -9.03 -4.99
CA ARG A 49 12.74 -8.63 -4.42
C ARG A 49 12.19 -9.72 -3.51
N ILE A 50 12.32 -10.99 -3.90
CA ILE A 50 11.96 -12.14 -3.06
C ILE A 50 12.77 -12.12 -1.76
N GLU A 51 14.08 -12.02 -1.83
CA GLU A 51 14.97 -11.96 -0.65
C GLU A 51 14.60 -10.83 0.31
N ILE A 52 14.35 -9.62 -0.23
CA ILE A 52 13.92 -8.47 0.57
C ILE A 52 12.59 -8.76 1.26
N LEU A 53 11.59 -9.25 0.54
CA LEU A 53 10.27 -9.54 1.12
C LEU A 53 10.30 -10.68 2.13
N GLU A 54 11.15 -11.71 1.94
CA GLU A 54 11.40 -12.74 2.95
C GLU A 54 12.01 -12.16 4.23
N ASN A 55 12.93 -11.21 4.09
CA ASN A 55 13.50 -10.49 5.24
C ASN A 55 12.45 -9.63 5.95
N VAL A 56 11.58 -8.95 5.21
CA VAL A 56 10.43 -8.22 5.79
C VAL A 56 9.56 -9.15 6.62
N MET A 57 9.22 -10.34 6.09
CA MET A 57 8.45 -11.34 6.84
C MET A 57 9.15 -11.78 8.13
N LYS A 58 10.47 -12.03 8.07
CA LYS A 58 11.26 -12.42 9.26
C LYS A 58 11.25 -11.33 10.32
N ILE A 59 11.49 -10.07 9.93
CA ILE A 59 11.46 -8.91 10.84
C ILE A 59 10.08 -8.77 11.45
N MET A 60 9.01 -8.73 10.65
CA MET A 60 7.65 -8.61 11.17
C MET A 60 7.26 -9.77 12.09
N SER A 61 7.65 -11.01 11.74
CA SER A 61 7.37 -12.18 12.58
C SER A 61 8.08 -12.13 13.93
N SER A 62 9.26 -11.52 14.02
CA SER A 62 9.97 -11.31 15.29
C SER A 62 9.39 -10.15 16.11
N GLN A 63 8.65 -9.22 15.49
CA GLN A 63 8.09 -8.01 16.09
C GLN A 63 6.55 -8.03 16.20
N VAL A 64 5.90 -9.20 16.10
CA VAL A 64 4.41 -9.29 16.08
C VAL A 64 3.77 -8.54 17.24
N GLU A 65 4.34 -8.69 18.45
CA GLU A 65 3.79 -8.03 19.65
C GLU A 65 3.91 -6.50 19.58
N GLU A 66 5.09 -5.99 19.21
CA GLU A 66 5.35 -4.56 19.04
C GLU A 66 4.42 -3.94 18.00
N LEU A 67 4.31 -4.59 16.84
CA LEU A 67 3.45 -4.14 15.74
C LEU A 67 1.96 -4.18 16.11
N THR A 68 1.54 -5.19 16.89
CA THR A 68 0.17 -5.29 17.40
C THR A 68 -0.15 -4.12 18.34
N ILE A 69 0.74 -3.82 19.29
CA ILE A 69 0.56 -2.70 20.21
C ILE A 69 0.53 -1.37 19.47
N LEU A 70 1.43 -1.16 18.51
CA LEU A 70 1.45 0.03 17.66
C LEU A 70 0.11 0.23 16.95
N CYS A 71 -0.37 -0.79 16.26
CA CYS A 71 -1.61 -0.78 15.49
C CYS A 71 -2.83 -0.54 16.42
N ALA A 72 -2.89 -1.22 17.57
CA ALA A 72 -3.94 -1.05 18.56
C ALA A 72 -3.96 0.36 19.15
N SER A 73 -2.78 0.91 19.46
CA SER A 73 -2.65 2.21 20.13
C SER A 73 -3.08 3.36 19.20
N GLU A 74 -2.59 3.40 17.95
CA GLU A 74 -2.95 4.49 17.04
C GLU A 74 -4.40 4.36 16.51
N GLY A 75 -4.91 3.13 16.35
CA GLY A 75 -6.25 2.85 15.83
C GLY A 75 -7.35 2.79 16.89
N GLY A 76 -7.00 2.70 18.19
CA GLY A 76 -7.97 2.47 19.25
C GLY A 76 -8.69 1.13 19.14
N LYS A 77 -8.08 0.15 18.48
CA LYS A 77 -8.66 -1.16 18.20
C LYS A 77 -8.40 -2.15 19.33
N PRO A 78 -9.26 -3.17 19.50
CA PRO A 78 -8.96 -4.29 20.39
C PRO A 78 -7.62 -4.93 20.03
N TYR A 79 -6.86 -5.33 21.04
CA TYR A 79 -5.56 -5.98 20.86
C TYR A 79 -5.65 -7.24 20.00
N ILE A 80 -6.70 -8.05 20.23
CA ILE A 80 -6.89 -9.31 19.49
C ILE A 80 -7.09 -9.08 17.98
N ASP A 81 -7.85 -8.05 17.60
CA ASP A 81 -8.11 -7.71 16.21
C ASP A 81 -6.85 -7.12 15.54
N SER A 82 -6.10 -6.31 16.28
CA SER A 82 -4.81 -5.78 15.82
C SER A 82 -3.79 -6.90 15.61
N LYS A 83 -3.78 -7.92 16.46
CA LYS A 83 -2.91 -9.09 16.30
C LYS A 83 -3.28 -9.90 15.06
N VAL A 84 -4.57 -10.10 14.82
CA VAL A 84 -5.06 -10.75 13.59
C VAL A 84 -4.68 -9.94 12.36
N GLU A 85 -4.77 -8.61 12.42
CA GLU A 85 -4.34 -7.72 11.34
C GLU A 85 -2.87 -7.91 10.99
N ILE A 86 -1.97 -7.92 11.98
CA ILE A 86 -0.53 -8.13 11.75
C ILE A 86 -0.26 -9.52 11.15
N GLN A 87 -0.94 -10.56 11.61
CA GLN A 87 -0.80 -11.91 11.06
C GLN A 87 -1.25 -11.97 9.60
N ARG A 88 -2.36 -11.29 9.24
CA ARG A 88 -2.85 -11.15 7.87
C ARG A 88 -1.85 -10.38 7.00
N ALA A 89 -1.26 -9.32 7.53
CA ALA A 89 -0.23 -8.55 6.83
C ALA A 89 0.99 -9.42 6.48
N ILE A 90 1.50 -10.23 7.42
CA ILE A 90 2.60 -11.16 7.18
C ILE A 90 2.21 -12.19 6.11
N ASN A 91 1.01 -12.76 6.18
CA ASN A 91 0.53 -13.70 5.17
C ASN A 91 0.37 -13.04 3.78
N GLY A 92 -0.06 -11.78 3.72
CA GLY A 92 -0.13 -11.01 2.48
C GLY A 92 1.23 -10.86 1.79
N ILE A 93 2.30 -10.67 2.56
CA ILE A 93 3.66 -10.62 2.02
C ILE A 93 4.07 -11.98 1.45
N LYS A 94 3.76 -13.08 2.15
CA LYS A 94 4.00 -14.44 1.65
C LYS A 94 3.33 -14.66 0.29
N ILE A 95 2.05 -14.30 0.17
CA ILE A 95 1.30 -14.41 -1.09
C ILE A 95 1.97 -13.57 -2.19
N ALA A 96 2.42 -12.34 -1.88
CA ALA A 96 3.11 -11.50 -2.85
C ALA A 96 4.42 -12.13 -3.36
N ILE A 97 5.20 -12.79 -2.49
CA ILE A 97 6.40 -13.53 -2.87
C ILE A 97 6.06 -14.66 -3.86
N GLU A 98 5.04 -15.45 -3.55
CA GLU A 98 4.57 -16.55 -4.41
C GLU A 98 4.13 -16.02 -5.79
N GLN A 99 3.46 -14.87 -5.85
CA GLN A 99 3.00 -14.23 -7.08
C GLN A 99 4.13 -13.69 -7.96
N ILE A 100 5.34 -13.41 -7.42
CA ILE A 100 6.47 -12.98 -8.25
C ILE A 100 6.85 -14.06 -9.27
N GLY A 101 6.80 -15.33 -8.88
CA GLY A 101 7.07 -16.47 -9.75
C GLY A 101 6.05 -16.66 -10.86
N LEU A 102 4.82 -16.19 -10.66
CA LEU A 102 3.70 -16.35 -11.61
C LEU A 102 3.58 -15.18 -12.62
N GLN A 103 4.54 -14.24 -12.63
CA GLN A 103 4.55 -13.13 -13.58
C GLN A 103 5.10 -13.59 -14.95
N GLU A 104 4.25 -14.26 -15.70
CA GLU A 104 4.57 -14.82 -17.03
C GLU A 104 4.12 -13.90 -18.16
N GLY A 105 4.79 -14.03 -19.32
CA GLY A 105 4.32 -13.53 -20.59
C GLY A 105 3.56 -14.62 -21.35
N HIS A 106 3.13 -14.29 -22.55
CA HIS A 106 2.42 -15.21 -23.43
C HIS A 106 3.11 -15.29 -24.77
N GLU A 107 3.17 -16.49 -25.36
CA GLU A 107 3.48 -16.67 -26.78
C GLU A 107 2.29 -16.14 -27.61
N ILE A 108 2.61 -15.43 -28.70
CA ILE A 108 1.62 -14.95 -29.67
C ILE A 108 1.77 -15.79 -30.94
N ALA A 109 0.70 -16.48 -31.33
CA ALA A 109 0.69 -17.28 -32.52
C ALA A 109 1.00 -16.44 -33.76
N MET A 110 2.02 -16.83 -34.49
CA MET A 110 2.45 -16.20 -35.75
C MET A 110 2.24 -17.17 -36.93
N GLY A 111 2.51 -16.74 -38.14
CA GLY A 111 2.39 -17.60 -39.32
C GLY A 111 1.02 -17.59 -40.01
N HIS A 112 0.09 -16.73 -39.58
CA HIS A 112 -1.23 -16.57 -40.25
C HIS A 112 -1.15 -15.86 -41.58
N THR A 113 -0.01 -15.25 -41.94
CA THR A 113 0.27 -14.60 -43.23
C THR A 113 1.68 -14.94 -43.68
N ALA A 114 1.97 -14.85 -44.96
CA ALA A 114 3.32 -15.09 -45.50
C ALA A 114 4.37 -14.16 -44.85
N SER A 115 4.00 -12.93 -44.50
CA SER A 115 4.89 -11.97 -43.85
C SER A 115 5.21 -12.31 -42.38
N SER A 116 4.40 -13.13 -41.73
CA SER A 116 4.57 -13.55 -40.33
C SER A 116 5.06 -15.01 -40.16
N ALA A 117 5.20 -15.76 -41.25
CA ALA A 117 5.49 -17.21 -41.24
C ALA A 117 6.80 -17.58 -40.48
N ASN A 118 7.81 -16.72 -40.54
CA ASN A 118 9.12 -16.96 -39.91
C ASN A 118 9.36 -15.99 -38.69
N ARG A 119 8.32 -15.56 -38.03
CA ARG A 119 8.43 -14.67 -36.85
C ARG A 119 8.03 -15.40 -35.61
N ILE A 120 8.69 -15.03 -34.49
CA ILE A 120 8.34 -15.42 -33.15
C ILE A 120 7.90 -14.14 -32.42
N ALA A 121 6.79 -14.19 -31.69
CA ALA A 121 6.30 -13.09 -30.89
C ALA A 121 5.90 -13.57 -29.47
N TYR A 122 6.24 -12.81 -28.49
CA TYR A 122 5.87 -13.06 -27.12
C TYR A 122 5.72 -11.74 -26.35
N THR A 123 4.99 -11.78 -25.25
CA THR A 123 4.85 -10.64 -24.33
C THR A 123 5.71 -10.86 -23.10
N MET A 124 6.12 -9.77 -22.47
CA MET A 124 6.74 -9.76 -21.15
C MET A 124 6.04 -8.72 -20.28
N LYS A 125 5.97 -8.97 -18.98
CA LYS A 125 5.47 -7.99 -18.01
C LYS A 125 6.63 -7.17 -17.48
N GLU A 126 6.48 -5.85 -17.51
CA GLU A 126 7.43 -4.89 -16.93
C GLU A 126 6.72 -4.04 -15.86
N PRO A 127 7.48 -3.47 -14.89
CA PRO A 127 6.95 -2.49 -13.95
C PRO A 127 6.31 -1.31 -14.69
N ILE A 128 5.14 -0.86 -14.21
CA ILE A 128 4.39 0.21 -14.90
C ILE A 128 4.95 1.61 -14.61
N GLY A 129 5.58 1.82 -13.45
CA GLY A 129 6.06 3.12 -13.02
C GLY A 129 5.81 3.38 -11.53
N VAL A 130 5.81 4.65 -11.14
CA VAL A 130 5.56 5.05 -9.76
C VAL A 130 4.11 4.72 -9.35
N VAL A 131 3.97 4.10 -8.18
CA VAL A 131 2.69 3.80 -7.55
C VAL A 131 2.42 4.82 -6.44
N ALA A 132 1.28 5.50 -6.52
CA ALA A 132 0.74 6.31 -5.44
C ALA A 132 -0.31 5.49 -4.67
N ALA A 133 -0.13 5.34 -3.36
CA ALA A 133 -1.02 4.63 -2.47
C ALA A 133 -1.63 5.59 -1.45
N ILE A 134 -2.95 5.66 -1.37
CA ILE A 134 -3.68 6.43 -0.35
C ILE A 134 -4.49 5.44 0.47
N SER A 135 -4.18 5.33 1.76
CA SER A 135 -4.67 4.29 2.65
C SER A 135 -5.73 4.79 3.64
N ALA A 136 -6.54 3.86 4.15
CA ALA A 136 -7.55 4.12 5.17
C ALA A 136 -7.01 3.87 6.60
N PHE A 137 -7.82 4.18 7.61
CA PHE A 137 -7.42 4.17 9.02
C PHE A 137 -7.81 2.90 9.79
N ASN A 138 -8.76 2.13 9.29
CA ASN A 138 -9.39 1.02 10.04
C ASN A 138 -8.51 -0.23 10.20
N HIS A 139 -7.66 -0.52 9.22
CA HIS A 139 -6.65 -1.56 9.26
C HIS A 139 -5.30 -1.00 8.77
N PRO A 140 -4.69 -0.07 9.55
CA PRO A 140 -3.63 0.80 9.04
C PRO A 140 -2.38 0.06 8.59
N PHE A 141 -2.05 -1.06 9.23
CA PHE A 141 -0.90 -1.87 8.86
C PHE A 141 -1.20 -2.77 7.66
N ASN A 142 -2.31 -3.53 7.72
CA ASN A 142 -2.64 -4.50 6.68
C ASN A 142 -2.97 -3.82 5.34
N LEU A 143 -3.69 -2.69 5.38
CA LEU A 143 -3.99 -1.93 4.15
C LEU A 143 -2.75 -1.30 3.54
N ALA A 144 -1.79 -0.85 4.37
CA ALA A 144 -0.49 -0.41 3.87
C ALA A 144 0.26 -1.57 3.19
N VAL A 145 0.24 -2.77 3.76
CA VAL A 145 0.82 -3.98 3.15
C VAL A 145 0.14 -4.28 1.81
N HIS A 146 -1.19 -4.24 1.73
CA HIS A 146 -1.95 -4.51 0.49
C HIS A 146 -1.61 -3.55 -0.65
N GLN A 147 -1.21 -2.32 -0.34
CA GLN A 147 -0.88 -1.30 -1.35
C GLN A 147 0.62 -1.23 -1.67
N VAL A 148 1.48 -1.37 -0.66
CA VAL A 148 2.94 -1.20 -0.81
C VAL A 148 3.61 -2.47 -1.31
N ILE A 149 3.28 -3.62 -0.73
CA ILE A 149 3.99 -4.87 -1.02
C ILE A 149 3.78 -5.35 -2.45
N PRO A 150 2.56 -5.33 -3.04
CA PRO A 150 2.39 -5.67 -4.45
C PRO A 150 3.17 -4.76 -5.40
N ALA A 151 3.28 -3.46 -5.09
CA ALA A 151 4.07 -2.54 -5.89
C ALA A 151 5.56 -2.95 -5.91
N ILE A 152 6.14 -3.24 -4.74
CA ILE A 152 7.52 -3.73 -4.62
C ILE A 152 7.68 -5.10 -5.31
N ALA A 153 6.72 -6.01 -5.12
CA ALA A 153 6.75 -7.34 -5.72
C ALA A 153 6.80 -7.31 -7.26
N VAL A 154 6.13 -6.35 -7.89
CA VAL A 154 6.18 -6.16 -9.34
C VAL A 154 7.33 -5.25 -9.82
N GLY A 155 8.10 -4.66 -8.89
CA GLY A 155 9.25 -3.81 -9.20
C GLY A 155 8.89 -2.35 -9.48
N CYS A 156 7.85 -1.83 -8.84
CA CYS A 156 7.44 -0.43 -8.91
C CYS A 156 7.85 0.33 -7.64
N PRO A 157 8.46 1.51 -7.75
CA PRO A 157 8.59 2.42 -6.60
C PRO A 157 7.20 2.86 -6.12
N VAL A 158 7.03 3.00 -4.80
CA VAL A 158 5.74 3.33 -4.19
C VAL A 158 5.86 4.44 -3.15
N ILE A 159 4.87 5.34 -3.16
CA ILE A 159 4.70 6.38 -2.15
C ILE A 159 3.36 6.15 -1.49
N ILE A 160 3.36 5.89 -0.18
CA ILE A 160 2.13 5.73 0.60
C ILE A 160 1.82 6.99 1.40
N ARG A 161 0.59 7.47 1.26
CA ARG A 161 -0.04 8.44 2.14
C ARG A 161 -1.02 7.72 3.05
N PRO A 162 -0.64 7.43 4.30
CA PRO A 162 -1.57 6.85 5.27
C PRO A 162 -2.67 7.84 5.65
N ALA A 163 -3.70 7.36 6.32
CA ALA A 163 -4.64 8.23 7.02
C ALA A 163 -3.90 9.01 8.11
N THR A 164 -4.24 10.29 8.26
CA THR A 164 -3.56 11.18 9.21
C THR A 164 -3.77 10.75 10.68
N GLN A 165 -4.86 10.01 10.94
CA GLN A 165 -5.17 9.50 12.28
C GLN A 165 -4.32 8.29 12.68
N THR A 166 -3.87 7.48 11.70
CA THR A 166 -3.14 6.22 11.93
C THR A 166 -1.94 6.11 10.99
N PRO A 167 -0.97 7.04 11.07
CA PRO A 167 0.13 7.08 10.12
C PRO A 167 1.30 6.17 10.50
N MET A 168 1.42 5.79 11.78
CA MET A 168 2.61 5.15 12.33
C MET A 168 2.81 3.74 11.78
N SER A 169 1.74 2.97 11.56
CA SER A 169 1.79 1.64 10.96
C SER A 169 2.42 1.65 9.56
N ALA A 170 2.02 2.57 8.70
CA ALA A 170 2.58 2.68 7.35
C ALA A 170 4.03 3.17 7.36
N ILE A 171 4.38 4.09 8.25
CA ILE A 171 5.76 4.55 8.46
C ILE A 171 6.63 3.38 8.90
N LYS A 172 6.18 2.61 9.90
CA LYS A 172 6.89 1.42 10.40
C LYS A 172 7.09 0.37 9.31
N LEU A 173 6.09 0.14 8.44
CA LEU A 173 6.24 -0.76 7.29
C LEU A 173 7.36 -0.31 6.35
N VAL A 174 7.43 1.00 6.04
CA VAL A 174 8.51 1.55 5.19
C VAL A 174 9.87 1.44 5.86
N GLU A 175 9.96 1.60 7.19
CA GLU A 175 11.19 1.39 7.96
C GLU A 175 11.63 -0.07 7.89
N ILE A 176 10.72 -1.02 8.10
CA ILE A 176 11.00 -2.46 7.99
C ILE A 176 11.48 -2.83 6.58
N LEU A 177 10.88 -2.27 5.53
CA LEU A 177 11.33 -2.47 4.16
C LEU A 177 12.78 -2.01 3.94
N LYS A 178 13.15 -0.85 4.49
CA LYS A 178 14.54 -0.34 4.44
C LYS A 178 15.50 -1.23 5.22
N GLU A 179 15.12 -1.65 6.43
CA GLU A 179 15.89 -2.58 7.26
C GLU A 179 16.10 -3.93 6.55
N ALA A 180 15.09 -4.41 5.83
CA ALA A 180 15.15 -5.62 5.02
C ALA A 180 16.04 -5.53 3.78
N GLY A 181 16.57 -4.33 3.48
CA GLY A 181 17.50 -4.08 2.37
C GLY A 181 16.87 -3.47 1.13
N LEU A 182 15.64 -2.93 1.22
CA LEU A 182 15.04 -2.17 0.12
C LEU A 182 15.80 -0.86 -0.09
N PRO A 183 16.34 -0.58 -1.31
CA PRO A 183 17.10 0.64 -1.56
C PRO A 183 16.25 1.91 -1.40
N ASN A 184 16.94 3.03 -1.14
CA ASN A 184 16.26 4.32 -1.02
C ASN A 184 15.52 4.69 -2.32
N GLY A 185 14.38 5.36 -2.18
CA GLY A 185 13.53 5.78 -3.30
C GLY A 185 12.49 4.74 -3.72
N TRP A 186 12.62 3.46 -3.31
CA TRP A 186 11.68 2.41 -3.68
C TRP A 186 10.40 2.38 -2.84
N ALA A 187 10.47 2.75 -1.57
CA ALA A 187 9.30 2.93 -0.72
C ALA A 187 9.42 4.18 0.13
N GLN A 188 8.39 5.01 0.15
CA GLN A 188 8.33 6.24 0.92
C GLN A 188 6.95 6.38 1.57
N ALA A 189 6.91 6.87 2.82
CA ALA A 189 5.68 7.26 3.50
C ALA A 189 5.65 8.80 3.63
N VAL A 190 4.53 9.41 3.26
CA VAL A 190 4.31 10.85 3.37
C VAL A 190 3.02 11.12 4.14
N VAL A 191 3.13 11.82 5.26
CA VAL A 191 1.98 12.27 6.05
C VAL A 191 1.78 13.75 5.74
N CYS A 192 0.68 14.11 5.10
CA CYS A 192 0.45 15.45 4.59
C CYS A 192 -1.04 15.79 4.57
N ASP A 193 -1.36 17.05 4.34
CA ASP A 193 -2.72 17.51 4.14
C ASP A 193 -3.36 16.97 2.84
N ARG A 194 -4.61 17.36 2.58
CA ARG A 194 -5.32 16.91 1.38
C ARG A 194 -4.73 17.48 0.10
N ASN A 195 -4.31 18.73 0.13
CA ASN A 195 -3.77 19.42 -1.04
C ASN A 195 -2.46 18.80 -1.51
N ALA A 196 -1.50 18.59 -0.59
CA ALA A 196 -0.26 17.90 -0.88
C ALA A 196 -0.51 16.42 -1.26
N GLY A 197 -1.50 15.75 -0.62
CA GLY A 197 -1.89 14.38 -0.96
C GLY A 197 -2.51 14.23 -2.35
N GLU A 198 -3.23 15.23 -2.85
CA GLU A 198 -3.79 15.25 -4.21
C GLU A 198 -2.69 15.26 -5.27
N LEU A 199 -1.52 15.83 -4.97
CA LEU A 199 -0.37 15.83 -5.88
C LEU A 199 0.07 14.42 -6.27
N LEU A 200 -0.04 13.44 -5.36
CA LEU A 200 0.28 12.04 -5.65
C LEU A 200 -0.53 11.47 -6.82
N VAL A 201 -1.75 11.97 -7.02
CA VAL A 201 -2.67 11.47 -8.04
C VAL A 201 -2.61 12.33 -9.31
N THR A 202 -2.42 13.65 -9.15
CA THR A 202 -2.42 14.60 -10.27
C THR A 202 -1.07 14.68 -10.98
N SER A 203 0.01 14.18 -10.38
CA SER A 203 1.33 14.20 -10.98
C SER A 203 1.42 13.30 -12.23
N PRO A 204 1.92 13.80 -13.37
CA PRO A 204 2.13 12.98 -14.56
C PRO A 204 3.24 11.93 -14.38
N LYS A 205 3.99 11.97 -13.28
CA LYS A 205 5.01 10.98 -12.90
C LYS A 205 4.41 9.75 -12.23
N THR A 206 3.14 9.81 -11.80
CA THR A 206 2.43 8.69 -11.20
C THR A 206 1.80 7.83 -12.30
N ALA A 207 2.20 6.56 -12.38
CA ALA A 207 1.70 5.64 -13.39
C ALA A 207 0.50 4.79 -12.90
N PHE A 208 0.41 4.57 -11.59
CA PHE A 208 -0.67 3.83 -10.97
C PHE A 208 -1.08 4.47 -9.64
N PHE A 209 -2.38 4.57 -9.43
CA PHE A 209 -2.98 5.10 -8.22
C PHE A 209 -3.85 4.03 -7.54
N THR A 210 -3.56 3.71 -6.30
CA THR A 210 -4.39 2.82 -5.47
C THR A 210 -4.96 3.58 -4.29
N PHE A 211 -6.25 3.44 -4.08
CA PHE A 211 -7.01 4.14 -3.05
C PHE A 211 -7.86 3.17 -2.25
N ILE A 212 -7.80 3.29 -0.93
CA ILE A 212 -8.69 2.61 -0.01
C ILE A 212 -9.35 3.67 0.87
N GLY A 213 -10.68 3.74 0.85
CA GLY A 213 -11.43 4.73 1.61
C GLY A 213 -12.87 4.93 1.12
N SER A 214 -13.45 6.10 1.38
CA SER A 214 -14.84 6.37 0.99
C SER A 214 -15.01 6.57 -0.51
N GLY A 215 -16.13 6.10 -1.07
CA GLY A 215 -16.46 6.22 -2.49
C GLY A 215 -16.37 7.66 -3.04
N PRO A 216 -16.99 8.66 -2.39
CA PRO A 216 -16.92 10.05 -2.88
C PRO A 216 -15.49 10.57 -3.01
N VAL A 217 -14.61 10.26 -2.05
CA VAL A 217 -13.19 10.69 -2.10
C VAL A 217 -12.43 9.93 -3.19
N GLY A 218 -12.64 8.62 -3.31
CA GLY A 218 -11.98 7.82 -4.35
C GLY A 218 -12.35 8.28 -5.76
N TRP A 219 -13.64 8.50 -6.03
CA TRP A 219 -14.10 8.99 -7.32
C TRP A 219 -13.64 10.42 -7.61
N TYR A 220 -13.61 11.29 -6.59
CA TYR A 220 -13.05 12.64 -6.73
C TYR A 220 -11.56 12.57 -7.15
N LEU A 221 -10.74 11.83 -6.43
CA LEU A 221 -9.33 11.68 -6.74
C LEU A 221 -9.12 11.05 -8.13
N ASN A 222 -9.88 10.02 -8.45
CA ASN A 222 -9.80 9.37 -9.77
C ASN A 222 -10.12 10.35 -10.92
N SER A 223 -11.08 11.25 -10.71
CA SER A 223 -11.42 12.28 -11.70
C SER A 223 -10.32 13.33 -11.92
N LYS A 224 -9.37 13.42 -10.98
CA LYS A 224 -8.21 14.33 -11.02
C LYS A 224 -6.92 13.66 -11.49
N SER A 225 -6.93 12.35 -11.66
CA SER A 225 -5.74 11.61 -12.06
C SER A 225 -5.19 12.10 -13.40
N SER A 226 -3.86 12.12 -13.51
CA SER A 226 -3.18 12.52 -14.73
C SER A 226 -3.53 11.60 -15.89
N PRO A 227 -3.63 12.10 -17.13
CA PRO A 227 -3.87 11.25 -18.30
C PRO A 227 -2.85 10.11 -18.40
N GLY A 228 -3.35 8.87 -18.59
CA GLY A 228 -2.52 7.66 -18.64
C GLY A 228 -2.28 6.98 -17.29
N THR A 229 -2.56 7.62 -16.16
CA THR A 229 -2.53 6.97 -14.85
C THR A 229 -3.63 5.92 -14.76
N ARG A 230 -3.25 4.69 -14.40
CA ARG A 230 -4.21 3.62 -14.07
C ARG A 230 -4.61 3.70 -12.61
N SER A 231 -5.80 3.24 -12.27
CA SER A 231 -6.29 3.26 -10.89
C SER A 231 -6.92 1.96 -10.44
N ALA A 232 -6.83 1.71 -9.13
CA ALA A 232 -7.62 0.72 -8.42
C ALA A 232 -8.22 1.38 -7.17
N LEU A 233 -9.54 1.35 -7.07
CA LEU A 233 -10.28 1.98 -5.97
C LEU A 233 -10.98 0.90 -5.17
N GLU A 234 -10.71 0.88 -3.86
CA GLU A 234 -11.38 0.02 -2.90
C GLU A 234 -12.18 0.90 -1.94
N HIS A 235 -13.49 0.86 -2.09
CA HIS A 235 -14.40 1.66 -1.29
C HIS A 235 -14.98 0.84 -0.14
N GLY A 236 -15.54 1.53 0.87
CA GLY A 236 -16.29 0.90 1.94
C GLY A 236 -17.50 0.14 1.37
N GLY A 237 -17.74 -1.03 1.93
CA GLY A 237 -18.93 -1.83 1.62
C GLY A 237 -20.14 -1.42 2.47
N VAL A 238 -21.27 -2.06 2.19
CA VAL A 238 -22.46 -2.08 3.02
C VAL A 238 -22.67 -3.51 3.51
N ALA A 239 -22.64 -3.71 4.82
CA ALA A 239 -22.93 -4.99 5.46
C ALA A 239 -24.10 -4.77 6.44
N PRO A 240 -25.35 -4.66 5.93
CA PRO A 240 -26.48 -4.32 6.76
C PRO A 240 -26.81 -5.51 7.69
N VAL A 241 -27.09 -5.18 8.95
CA VAL A 241 -27.72 -6.10 9.90
C VAL A 241 -29.16 -5.65 10.08
N ILE A 242 -30.12 -6.53 9.82
CA ILE A 242 -31.54 -6.28 10.02
C ILE A 242 -31.94 -6.97 11.31
N VAL A 243 -32.36 -6.18 12.27
CA VAL A 243 -32.86 -6.69 13.56
C VAL A 243 -34.37 -6.61 13.55
N GLU A 244 -35.01 -7.79 13.51
CA GLU A 244 -36.48 -7.88 13.55
C GLU A 244 -37.03 -7.51 14.95
N PRO A 245 -38.30 -7.03 15.04
CA PRO A 245 -38.86 -6.57 16.30
C PRO A 245 -38.94 -7.62 17.42
N ASP A 246 -38.95 -8.91 17.07
CA ASP A 246 -38.98 -10.05 17.97
C ASP A 246 -37.62 -10.71 18.21
N ALA A 247 -36.54 -10.10 17.75
CA ALA A 247 -35.19 -10.62 17.95
C ALA A 247 -34.80 -10.57 19.44
N ASP A 248 -34.12 -11.60 19.91
CA ASP A 248 -33.48 -11.62 21.23
C ASP A 248 -32.13 -10.86 21.13
N ILE A 249 -32.17 -9.59 21.54
CA ILE A 249 -31.04 -8.69 21.44
C ILE A 249 -29.84 -9.21 22.24
N GLU A 250 -30.07 -9.74 23.45
CA GLU A 250 -28.98 -10.22 24.33
C GLU A 250 -28.29 -11.45 23.71
N ALA A 251 -29.05 -12.33 23.08
CA ALA A 251 -28.52 -13.53 22.46
C ALA A 251 -27.69 -13.21 21.20
N MET A 252 -28.00 -12.12 20.47
CA MET A 252 -27.31 -11.77 19.22
C MET A 252 -26.06 -10.89 19.42
N ILE A 253 -25.89 -10.24 20.60
CA ILE A 253 -24.73 -9.37 20.85
C ILE A 253 -23.39 -10.05 20.56
N PRO A 254 -23.14 -11.33 20.91
CA PRO A 254 -21.88 -12.01 20.60
C PRO A 254 -21.59 -12.19 19.10
N ASP A 255 -22.61 -12.11 18.24
CA ASP A 255 -22.52 -12.31 16.79
C ASP A 255 -22.33 -10.98 16.02
N LEU A 256 -22.46 -9.84 16.71
CA LEU A 256 -22.31 -8.48 16.16
C LEU A 256 -20.92 -7.90 16.44
#